data_8ffec8c6a9fa422db5e966a6f2625c8a
#
_entry.id   8ffec8c6a9fa422db5e966a6f2625c8a
#
_cell.length_a   1.000
_cell.length_b   1.000
_cell.length_c   1.000
_cell.angle_alpha   90.00
_cell.angle_beta   90.00
_cell.angle_gamma   90.00
#
_symmetry.space_group_name_H-M   'P 1'
#
loop_
_entity.id
_entity.type
_entity.pdbx_description
1 polymer ?
#
loop_
_entity_poly.entity_id
_entity_poly.type
_entity_poly.pdbx_seq_one_letter_code
_entity_poly.pdbx_strand_id
1 'polypeptide(L)'
;TVHYHLNALREAGLIEMDEMKKRAISLPDSHRADRIPIVGVVTAGVPILATENIEGYLPWEGEAGCFALRVRGDSMIGAGIFDGDKIVVRPQQTAENGEIVVALLEDSATVKRFQKTRTGVWLMPENPNYEPIPGNHATIIGRVKALLRDY
;
A
#
# COMPACT_ATOMS: atom_id res chain seq x y z
N THR A 1 -8.75 -10.01 11.08
CA THR A 1 -8.68 -9.44 10.32
C THR A 1 -9.48 -9.13 9.35
N VAL A 2 -9.31 -8.18 8.86
CA VAL A 2 -10.03 -7.82 7.88
C VAL A 2 -10.03 -8.76 6.92
N HIS A 3 -9.09 -9.47 6.91
CA HIS A 3 -9.03 -10.13 5.87
C HIS A 3 -9.64 -11.29 5.98
N TYR A 4 -9.44 -11.89 6.96
CA TYR A 4 -9.94 -12.81 6.93
C TYR A 4 -11.10 -12.71 6.99
N HIS A 5 -11.35 -11.92 7.51
CA HIS A 5 -12.49 -11.42 7.33
C HIS A 5 -12.62 -11.00 5.94
N LEU A 6 -11.60 -10.48 5.37
CA LEU A 6 -11.67 -10.12 4.03
C LEU A 6 -11.81 -11.33 3.19
N ASN A 7 -11.25 -12.43 3.62
CA ASN A 7 -11.39 -13.57 2.84
C ASN A 7 -12.76 -14.03 2.87
N ALA A 8 -13.36 -14.07 4.00
CA ALA A 8 -14.71 -14.50 4.09
C ALA A 8 -15.53 -13.58 3.28
N LEU A 9 -15.21 -12.30 3.35
CA LEU A 9 -15.90 -11.39 2.59
C LEU A 9 -15.73 -11.66 1.19
N ARG A 10 -14.58 -11.98 0.76
CA ARG A 10 -14.32 -12.17 -0.57
C ARG A 10 -15.07 -13.35 -1.08
N GLU A 11 -15.19 -14.38 -0.29
CA GLU A 11 -15.87 -15.46 -0.80
C GLU A 11 -17.29 -15.25 -0.80
N ALA A 12 -17.84 -14.78 0.25
CA ALA A 12 -19.23 -14.52 0.29
C ALA A 12 -19.50 -13.34 -0.60
N GLY A 13 -18.71 -12.35 -0.46
CA GLY A 13 -18.95 -11.17 -1.21
C GLY A 13 -18.69 -11.31 -2.66
N LEU A 14 -17.84 -12.23 -3.03
CA LEU A 14 -17.57 -12.39 -4.40
C LEU A 14 -18.69 -13.04 -5.11
N ILE A 15 -19.38 -13.89 -4.48
CA ILE A 15 -20.48 -14.56 -5.10
C ILE A 15 -21.57 -13.57 -5.37
N GLU A 16 -21.84 -12.70 -4.47
CA GLU A 16 -22.80 -11.68 -4.71
C GLU A 16 -22.31 -10.74 -5.72
N MET A 17 -21.04 -10.47 -5.68
CA MET A 17 -20.45 -9.57 -6.59
C MET A 17 -20.43 -10.10 -8.00
N ASP A 18 -20.55 -11.36 -8.19
CA ASP A 18 -20.60 -11.90 -9.54
C ASP A 18 -21.86 -11.39 -10.22
N GLU A 19 -22.96 -11.35 -9.48
CA GLU A 19 -24.18 -10.87 -10.07
C GLU A 19 -24.07 -9.37 -10.29
N MET A 20 -23.48 -8.68 -9.37
CA MET A 20 -23.31 -7.27 -9.52
C MET A 20 -22.35 -6.97 -10.63
N LYS A 21 -21.36 -7.78 -10.79
CA LYS A 21 -20.40 -7.56 -11.84
C LYS A 21 -21.00 -7.75 -13.19
N LYS A 22 -21.91 -8.64 -13.32
CA LYS A 22 -22.55 -8.85 -14.58
C LYS A 22 -23.27 -7.59 -15.00
N ARG A 23 -23.79 -6.85 -14.04
CA ARG A 23 -24.43 -5.61 -14.35
C ARG A 23 -23.42 -4.51 -14.47
N ALA A 24 -22.35 -4.61 -13.67
CA ALA A 24 -21.36 -3.59 -13.68
C ALA A 24 -20.44 -3.64 -14.88
N ILE A 25 -20.42 -4.73 -15.60
CA ILE A 25 -19.62 -4.83 -16.78
C ILE A 25 -20.05 -3.76 -17.77
N SER A 26 -21.31 -3.40 -17.74
CA SER A 26 -21.74 -2.37 -18.63
C SER A 26 -21.40 -0.98 -18.07
N LEU A 27 -20.83 -0.93 -16.87
CA LEU A 27 -20.41 0.33 -16.26
C LEU A 27 -18.98 0.15 -15.79
N PRO A 28 -18.04 0.22 -16.69
CA PRO A 28 -16.64 -0.04 -16.38
C PRO A 28 -16.07 0.78 -15.24
N ASP A 29 -16.49 2.02 -15.12
CA ASP A 29 -15.96 2.86 -14.07
C ASP A 29 -16.40 2.40 -12.69
N SER A 30 -17.62 1.96 -12.56
CA SER A 30 -18.10 1.46 -11.30
C SER A 30 -17.37 0.19 -10.93
N HIS A 31 -17.13 -0.66 -11.93
CA HIS A 31 -16.41 -1.90 -11.67
C HIS A 31 -15.01 -1.60 -11.21
N ARG A 32 -14.37 -0.61 -11.78
CA ARG A 32 -13.00 -0.28 -11.40
C ARG A 32 -12.91 0.39 -10.05
N ALA A 33 -13.97 1.01 -9.62
CA ALA A 33 -13.96 1.69 -8.34
C ALA A 33 -13.87 0.72 -7.17
N ASP A 34 -14.16 -0.55 -7.40
CA ASP A 34 -14.15 -1.53 -6.32
C ASP A 34 -12.82 -2.25 -6.18
N ARG A 35 -11.81 -1.79 -6.86
CA ARG A 35 -10.52 -2.46 -6.80
C ARG A 35 -9.40 -1.46 -7.03
N ILE A 36 -8.21 -1.83 -6.59
CA ILE A 36 -7.03 -1.01 -6.77
C ILE A 36 -5.93 -1.84 -7.37
N PRO A 37 -5.00 -1.24 -8.09
CA PRO A 37 -3.91 -1.99 -8.70
C PRO A 37 -2.87 -2.38 -7.67
N ILE A 38 -2.26 -3.54 -7.86
CA ILE A 38 -1.12 -3.99 -7.06
C ILE A 38 0.12 -3.64 -7.87
N VAL A 39 0.95 -2.78 -7.32
CA VAL A 39 2.15 -2.31 -8.02
C VAL A 39 3.31 -3.19 -7.60
N GLY A 40 4.00 -3.77 -8.55
CA GLY A 40 5.09 -4.68 -8.26
C GLY A 40 6.42 -3.99 -8.04
N VAL A 41 6.65 -2.89 -8.75
CA VAL A 41 7.93 -2.20 -8.67
C VAL A 41 7.69 -0.70 -8.62
N VAL A 42 8.42 -0.03 -7.76
CA VAL A 42 8.38 1.43 -7.71
C VAL A 42 9.80 1.91 -7.96
N THR A 43 10.01 2.64 -9.04
CA THR A 43 11.34 3.14 -9.36
C THR A 43 11.25 4.62 -9.70
N ALA A 44 12.37 5.31 -9.55
CA ALA A 44 12.43 6.72 -9.86
C ALA A 44 12.26 6.94 -11.35
N GLY A 45 11.56 7.98 -11.71
CA GLY A 45 11.42 8.36 -13.12
C GLY A 45 10.35 7.62 -13.89
N VAL A 46 9.68 6.66 -13.26
CA VAL A 46 8.62 5.91 -13.93
C VAL A 46 7.34 6.13 -13.12
N PRO A 47 6.21 6.45 -13.77
CA PRO A 47 4.98 6.63 -13.02
C PRO A 47 4.62 5.35 -12.27
N ILE A 48 4.21 5.49 -11.03
CA ILE A 48 3.90 4.34 -10.19
C ILE A 48 2.84 3.46 -10.81
N LEU A 49 1.83 4.06 -11.38
CA LEU A 49 0.72 3.32 -11.96
C LEU A 49 0.90 3.00 -13.44
N ALA A 50 2.14 3.02 -13.92
CA ALA A 50 2.40 2.60 -15.29
C ALA A 50 1.98 1.15 -15.44
N THR A 51 1.35 0.84 -16.55
CA THR A 51 0.81 -0.49 -16.79
C THR A 51 1.84 -1.59 -16.58
N GLU A 52 3.05 -1.35 -16.95
CA GLU A 52 4.10 -2.36 -16.82
C GLU A 52 4.43 -2.68 -15.36
N ASN A 53 4.04 -1.83 -14.43
CA ASN A 53 4.34 -2.07 -13.01
C ASN A 53 3.19 -2.74 -12.29
N ILE A 54 2.05 -2.90 -12.92
CA ILE A 54 0.88 -3.45 -12.26
C ILE A 54 0.87 -4.96 -12.39
N GLU A 55 0.86 -5.65 -11.26
CA GLU A 55 0.86 -7.10 -11.21
C GLU A 55 -0.53 -7.70 -11.15
N GLY A 56 -1.50 -6.93 -10.77
CA GLY A 56 -2.85 -7.44 -10.59
C GLY A 56 -3.70 -6.40 -9.90
N TYR A 57 -4.82 -6.82 -9.38
CA TYR A 57 -5.75 -5.92 -8.72
C TYR A 57 -6.27 -6.54 -7.44
N LEU A 58 -6.66 -5.72 -6.52
CA LEU A 58 -7.09 -6.11 -5.20
C LEU A 58 -8.43 -5.45 -4.92
N PRO A 59 -9.41 -6.18 -4.38
CA PRO A 59 -10.67 -5.55 -4.01
C PRO A 59 -10.44 -4.51 -2.91
N TRP A 60 -11.05 -3.36 -3.07
CA TRP A 60 -10.88 -2.28 -2.10
C TRP A 60 -12.07 -1.34 -2.23
N GLU A 61 -12.81 -1.20 -1.16
CA GLU A 61 -13.98 -0.33 -1.17
C GLU A 61 -13.74 1.00 -0.49
N GLY A 62 -12.55 1.27 -0.12
CA GLY A 62 -12.25 2.52 0.55
C GLY A 62 -12.01 3.65 -0.43
N GLU A 63 -11.15 4.55 -0.02
CA GLU A 63 -10.86 5.75 -0.78
C GLU A 63 -10.36 5.43 -2.18
N ALA A 64 -10.83 6.18 -3.16
CA ALA A 64 -10.39 5.99 -4.54
C ALA A 64 -8.97 6.51 -4.72
N GLY A 65 -8.30 6.01 -5.74
CA GLY A 65 -6.95 6.47 -6.05
C GLY A 65 -5.83 5.77 -5.33
N CYS A 66 -6.17 4.87 -4.42
CA CYS A 66 -5.15 4.11 -3.70
C CYS A 66 -4.54 3.04 -4.59
N PHE A 67 -3.41 2.52 -4.17
CA PHE A 67 -2.81 1.37 -4.84
C PHE A 67 -2.23 0.48 -3.76
N ALA A 68 -1.88 -0.75 -4.13
CA ALA A 68 -1.35 -1.70 -3.18
C ALA A 68 0.10 -2.03 -3.51
N LEU A 69 0.88 -2.31 -2.48
CA LEU A 69 2.26 -2.75 -2.63
C LEU A 69 2.47 -3.98 -1.78
N ARG A 70 3.35 -4.87 -2.24
CA ARG A 70 3.72 -6.04 -1.46
C ARG A 70 4.93 -5.69 -0.61
N VAL A 71 4.85 -6.00 0.67
CA VAL A 71 5.92 -5.69 1.60
C VAL A 71 7.01 -6.74 1.53
N ARG A 72 8.25 -6.31 1.56
CA ARG A 72 9.38 -7.21 1.61
C ARG A 72 10.21 -6.89 2.83
N GLY A 73 10.65 -7.93 3.52
CA GLY A 73 11.49 -7.77 4.68
C GLY A 73 10.69 -7.59 5.95
N ASP A 74 11.38 -7.40 7.05
CA ASP A 74 10.78 -7.39 8.36
C ASP A 74 11.04 -6.14 9.17
N SER A 75 11.38 -5.04 8.51
CA SER A 75 11.73 -3.82 9.26
C SER A 75 10.54 -3.20 9.98
N MET A 76 9.32 -3.63 9.69
CA MET A 76 8.13 -3.06 10.31
C MET A 76 7.30 -4.08 11.08
N ILE A 77 7.91 -5.15 11.52
CA ILE A 77 7.17 -6.20 12.24
C ILE A 77 6.58 -5.69 13.55
N GLY A 78 7.22 -4.71 14.19
CA GLY A 78 6.67 -4.15 15.41
C GLY A 78 5.38 -3.39 15.20
N ALA A 79 5.11 -3.00 13.97
CA ALA A 79 3.85 -2.35 13.62
C ALA A 79 2.86 -3.36 13.04
N GLY A 80 3.19 -4.64 13.07
CA GLY A 80 2.31 -5.66 12.55
C GLY A 80 2.35 -5.84 11.05
N ILE A 81 3.37 -5.32 10.40
CA ILE A 81 3.52 -5.44 8.96
C ILE A 81 4.63 -6.44 8.67
N PHE A 82 4.27 -7.54 8.02
CA PHE A 82 5.21 -8.64 7.79
C PHE A 82 5.53 -8.83 6.32
N ASP A 83 6.62 -9.53 6.06
CA ASP A 83 7.02 -9.85 4.71
C ASP A 83 5.87 -10.57 4.01
N GLY A 84 5.58 -10.17 2.80
CA GLY A 84 4.50 -10.78 2.03
C GLY A 84 3.15 -10.11 2.17
N ASP A 85 3.00 -9.24 3.15
CA ASP A 85 1.74 -8.52 3.32
C ASP A 85 1.53 -7.56 2.15
N LYS A 86 0.27 -7.25 1.88
CA LYS A 86 -0.04 -6.21 0.90
C LYS A 86 -0.55 -5.02 1.68
N ILE A 87 -0.01 -3.87 1.38
CA ILE A 87 -0.45 -2.64 2.03
C ILE A 87 -1.20 -1.79 1.02
N VAL A 88 -2.23 -1.10 1.49
CA VAL A 88 -2.99 -0.18 0.66
C VAL A 88 -2.44 1.20 0.95
N VAL A 89 -2.04 1.89 -0.11
CA VAL A 89 -1.35 3.16 0.00
C VAL A 89 -2.17 4.26 -0.64
N ARG A 90 -2.38 5.32 0.10
CA ARG A 90 -3.03 6.49 -0.42
C ARG A 90 -1.95 7.45 -0.91
N PRO A 91 -1.93 7.81 -2.19
CA PRO A 91 -0.90 8.72 -2.69
C PRO A 91 -0.94 10.06 -1.99
N GLN A 92 0.20 10.51 -1.52
CA GLN A 92 0.35 11.84 -0.97
C GLN A 92 1.84 12.16 -0.95
N GLN A 93 2.17 13.43 -1.01
CA GLN A 93 3.56 13.86 -1.09
C GLN A 93 4.11 14.34 0.23
N THR A 94 3.27 14.48 1.23
CA THR A 94 3.69 14.92 2.55
C THR A 94 3.21 13.92 3.59
N ALA A 95 3.74 14.01 4.79
CA ALA A 95 3.36 13.12 5.86
C ALA A 95 3.48 13.84 7.19
N GLU A 96 2.82 13.29 8.18
CA GLU A 96 2.88 13.83 9.53
C GLU A 96 3.55 12.82 10.45
N ASN A 97 4.06 13.30 11.55
CA ASN A 97 4.75 12.43 12.50
C ASN A 97 3.88 11.28 12.92
N GLY A 98 4.47 10.09 12.89
CA GLY A 98 3.77 8.89 13.33
C GLY A 98 3.07 8.13 12.22
N GLU A 99 2.93 8.74 11.05
CA GLU A 99 2.30 8.02 9.95
C GLU A 99 3.22 6.99 9.34
N ILE A 100 2.67 5.87 8.94
CA ILE A 100 3.45 4.86 8.23
C ILE A 100 3.34 5.21 6.76
N VAL A 101 4.47 5.39 6.12
CA VAL A 101 4.52 5.87 4.74
C VAL A 101 5.34 4.95 3.87
N VAL A 102 5.11 5.09 2.57
CA VAL A 102 5.99 4.50 1.57
C VAL A 102 6.85 5.63 1.06
N ALA A 103 8.14 5.45 1.12
CA ALA A 103 9.09 6.46 0.66
C ALA A 103 10.03 5.87 -0.36
N LEU A 104 10.40 6.68 -1.34
CA LEU A 104 11.33 6.25 -2.36
C LEU A 104 12.71 6.79 -2.01
N LEU A 105 13.67 5.89 -1.88
CA LEU A 105 15.06 6.23 -1.61
C LEU A 105 15.85 5.77 -2.80
N GLU A 106 16.50 6.69 -3.48
CA GLU A 106 17.24 6.39 -4.69
C GLU A 106 16.36 5.59 -5.64
N ASP A 107 16.57 4.28 -5.73
CA ASP A 107 15.82 3.49 -6.68
C ASP A 107 14.84 2.52 -6.04
N SER A 108 14.68 2.56 -4.76
CA SER A 108 13.83 1.56 -4.12
C SER A 108 12.87 2.19 -3.14
N ALA A 109 11.72 1.55 -2.98
CA ALA A 109 10.71 2.02 -2.06
C ALA A 109 10.86 1.28 -0.74
N THR A 110 10.55 1.94 0.35
CA THR A 110 10.58 1.34 1.66
C THR A 110 9.35 1.80 2.44
N VAL A 111 8.94 0.98 3.42
CA VAL A 111 7.81 1.30 4.27
C VAL A 111 8.38 1.58 5.65
N LYS A 112 8.14 2.74 6.17
CA LYS A 112 8.69 3.13 7.46
C LYS A 112 7.76 4.12 8.14
N ARG A 113 8.02 4.41 9.40
CA ARG A 113 7.24 5.41 10.12
C ARG A 113 7.91 6.76 9.95
N PHE A 114 7.13 7.74 9.55
CA PHE A 114 7.65 9.08 9.29
C PHE A 114 7.86 9.83 10.59
N GLN A 115 9.01 10.49 10.71
CA GLN A 115 9.26 11.33 11.86
C GLN A 115 10.05 12.54 11.42
N LYS A 116 9.56 13.73 11.78
CA LYS A 116 10.25 14.95 11.46
C LYS A 116 10.69 15.58 12.77
N THR A 117 11.97 15.91 12.85
CA THR A 117 12.53 16.55 14.04
C THR A 117 13.24 17.82 13.61
N ARG A 118 13.85 18.51 14.57
CA ARG A 118 14.59 19.72 14.25
C ARG A 118 15.74 19.43 13.31
N THR A 119 16.30 18.25 13.38
CA THR A 119 17.46 17.92 12.58
C THR A 119 17.09 17.39 11.21
N GLY A 120 15.80 17.18 10.93
CA GLY A 120 15.38 16.73 9.62
C GLY A 120 14.36 15.62 9.69
N VAL A 121 14.19 14.94 8.56
CA VAL A 121 13.22 13.89 8.42
C VAL A 121 13.90 12.53 8.62
N TRP A 122 13.23 11.65 9.35
CA TRP A 122 13.71 10.31 9.59
C TRP A 122 12.66 9.31 9.22
N LEU A 123 13.10 8.19 8.66
CA LEU A 123 12.24 7.07 8.33
C LEU A 123 12.55 5.99 9.35
N MET A 124 11.62 5.77 10.25
CA MET A 124 11.86 4.94 11.42
C MET A 124 11.35 3.53 11.22
N PRO A 125 12.20 2.52 11.42
CA PRO A 125 11.73 1.15 11.37
C PRO A 125 11.01 0.81 12.67
N GLU A 126 10.26 -0.29 12.64
CA GLU A 126 9.62 -0.81 13.84
C GLU A 126 10.22 -2.18 14.13
N ASN A 127 11.53 -2.21 14.21
CA ASN A 127 12.28 -3.42 14.46
C ASN A 127 13.66 -3.00 14.98
N PRO A 128 14.06 -3.40 16.18
CA PRO A 128 15.33 -2.96 16.75
C PRO A 128 16.55 -3.42 15.96
N ASN A 129 16.38 -4.38 15.07
CA ASN A 129 17.51 -4.83 14.26
C ASN A 129 17.80 -3.89 13.09
N TYR A 130 17.01 -2.86 12.92
CA TYR A 130 17.18 -1.91 11.82
C TYR A 130 17.41 -0.53 12.40
N GLU A 131 18.18 0.27 11.69
CA GLU A 131 18.46 1.63 12.13
C GLU A 131 17.61 2.63 11.40
N PRO A 132 17.33 3.77 12.04
CA PRO A 132 16.60 4.84 11.35
C PRO A 132 17.33 5.28 10.09
N ILE A 133 16.58 5.63 9.08
CA ILE A 133 17.13 6.06 7.81
C ILE A 133 16.92 7.55 7.66
N PRO A 134 17.96 8.33 7.32
CA PRO A 134 17.76 9.75 7.07
C PRO A 134 16.85 9.90 5.86
N GLY A 135 15.80 10.70 6.00
CA GLY A 135 14.79 10.83 4.97
C GLY A 135 14.74 12.16 4.27
N ASN A 136 15.74 13.03 4.46
CA ASN A 136 15.68 14.35 3.86
C ASN A 136 15.67 14.33 2.35
N HIS A 137 16.25 13.30 1.76
CA HIS A 137 16.27 13.17 0.30
C HIS A 137 15.30 12.12 -0.21
N ALA A 138 14.46 11.59 0.65
CA ALA A 138 13.48 10.62 0.25
C ALA A 138 12.25 11.31 -0.33
N THR A 139 11.58 10.66 -1.25
CA THR A 139 10.33 11.16 -1.80
C THR A 139 9.19 10.37 -1.16
N ILE A 140 8.27 11.07 -0.52
CA ILE A 140 7.12 10.41 0.06
C ILE A 140 6.16 10.08 -1.08
N ILE A 141 5.81 8.81 -1.17
CA ILE A 141 4.93 8.33 -2.21
C ILE A 141 3.50 8.26 -1.71
N GLY A 142 3.32 7.87 -0.48
CA GLY A 142 1.98 7.81 0.07
C GLY A 142 1.96 7.32 1.50
N ARG A 143 0.77 7.26 2.05
CA ARG A 143 0.54 6.82 3.42
C ARG A 143 -0.15 5.47 3.41
N VAL A 144 0.27 4.58 4.29
CA VAL A 144 -0.33 3.27 4.41
C VAL A 144 -1.67 3.40 5.12
N LYS A 145 -2.73 2.96 4.47
CA LYS A 145 -4.08 3.07 5.00
C LYS A 145 -4.63 1.75 5.50
N ALA A 146 -4.15 0.65 5.00
CA ALA A 146 -4.67 -0.66 5.38
C ALA A 146 -3.67 -1.73 5.02
N LEU A 147 -3.90 -2.92 5.52
CA LEU A 147 -3.03 -4.05 5.28
C LEU A 147 -3.89 -5.26 5.03
N LEU A 148 -3.51 -6.06 4.05
CA LEU A 148 -4.21 -7.29 3.73
C LEU A 148 -3.21 -8.43 3.79
N ARG A 149 -3.62 -9.51 4.41
CA ARG A 149 -2.76 -10.68 4.56
C ARG A 149 -3.56 -11.93 4.28
N ASP A 150 -3.00 -12.77 3.43
CA ASP A 150 -3.62 -14.05 3.11
C ASP A 150 -2.99 -15.11 4.00
N TYR A 151 -3.78 -16.03 4.46
CA TYR A 151 -3.31 -17.14 5.27
C TYR A 151 -3.45 -18.47 4.57
#